data_7089f1e2e807c4104720894814c49fcd
#
_entry.id   7089f1e2e807c4104720894814c49fcd
#
_cell.length_a   1.000
_cell.length_b   1.000
_cell.length_c   1.000
_cell.angle_alpha   90.00
_cell.angle_beta   90.00
_cell.angle_gamma   90.00
#
_symmetry.space_group_name_H-M   'P 1'
#
loop_
_entity.id
_entity.type
_entity.pdbx_description
1 polymer ?
#
loop_
_entity_poly.entity_id
_entity_poly.type
_entity_poly.pdbx_seq_one_letter_code
_entity_poly.pdbx_strand_id
1 'polypeptide(L)'
;LVDGGLLNNIPADVCRVMGADFVITVDVNPTRGAGTKETGLISVLKASFDIMGANASVQGLINSDIIVAPDLSAFKATDKEGYDSMYRLGYEAAKRKCKEIIQLIYK
;
A
#
# COMPACT_ATOMS: atom_id res chain seq x y z
N LEU A 1 -1.13 -22.44 0.18
CA LEU A 1 -1.15 -21.09 -0.37
C LEU A 1 -1.82 -20.14 0.62
N VAL A 2 -1.21 -18.99 0.84
CA VAL A 2 -1.71 -17.93 1.71
C VAL A 2 -1.63 -16.60 0.97
N ASP A 3 -2.30 -15.57 1.48
CA ASP A 3 -2.20 -14.21 0.96
C ASP A 3 -0.77 -13.68 1.09
N GLY A 4 -0.21 -13.19 -0.01
CA GLY A 4 1.13 -12.60 -0.05
C GLY A 4 1.31 -11.41 0.89
N GLY A 5 0.23 -10.69 1.21
CA GLY A 5 0.24 -9.57 2.15
C GLY A 5 0.69 -9.92 3.57
N LEU A 6 0.67 -11.20 3.94
CA LEU A 6 1.16 -11.66 5.24
C LEU A 6 2.68 -11.56 5.38
N LEU A 7 3.42 -11.73 4.29
CA LEU A 7 4.89 -11.79 4.30
C LEU A 7 5.53 -10.61 3.57
N ASN A 8 4.95 -10.21 2.45
CA ASN A 8 5.46 -9.11 1.61
C ASN A 8 4.32 -8.39 0.90
N ASN A 9 3.72 -7.44 1.57
CA ASN A 9 2.56 -6.69 1.06
C ASN A 9 2.93 -5.71 -0.07
N ILE A 10 4.17 -5.26 -0.10
CA ILE A 10 4.72 -4.38 -1.14
C ILE A 10 6.01 -5.01 -1.68
N PRO A 11 5.93 -5.93 -2.67
CA PRO A 11 7.07 -6.71 -3.15
C PRO A 11 7.99 -5.94 -4.12
N ALA A 12 8.30 -4.70 -3.83
CA ALA A 12 9.17 -3.86 -4.65
C ALA A 12 10.62 -4.36 -4.68
N ASP A 13 11.08 -4.95 -3.57
CA ASP A 13 12.37 -5.64 -3.48
C ASP A 13 12.47 -6.80 -4.47
N VAL A 14 11.39 -7.58 -4.62
CA VAL A 14 11.31 -8.67 -5.60
C VAL A 14 11.39 -8.12 -7.01
N CYS A 15 10.71 -7.00 -7.31
CA CYS A 15 10.81 -6.35 -8.62
C CYS A 15 12.26 -5.93 -8.93
N ARG A 16 13.00 -5.44 -7.95
CA ARG A 16 14.41 -5.11 -8.10
C ARG A 16 15.27 -6.34 -8.42
N VAL A 17 15.07 -7.43 -7.68
CA VAL A 17 15.78 -8.69 -7.92
C VAL A 17 15.47 -9.25 -9.33
N MET A 18 14.25 -9.04 -9.82
CA MET A 18 13.85 -9.42 -11.19
C MET A 18 14.43 -8.51 -12.28
N GLY A 19 15.15 -7.45 -11.93
CA GLY A 19 15.82 -6.57 -12.86
C GLY A 19 15.05 -5.31 -13.26
N ALA A 20 14.06 -4.88 -12.47
CA ALA A 20 13.36 -3.64 -12.74
C ALA A 20 14.27 -2.42 -12.51
N ASP A 21 14.43 -1.58 -13.52
CA ASP A 21 15.15 -0.31 -13.44
C ASP A 21 14.40 0.73 -12.62
N PHE A 22 13.07 0.73 -12.73
CA PHE A 22 12.18 1.62 -11.99
C PHE A 22 11.07 0.83 -11.34
N VAL A 23 10.73 1.18 -10.10
CA VAL A 23 9.65 0.56 -9.34
C VAL A 23 8.67 1.63 -8.87
N ILE A 24 7.45 1.55 -9.36
CA ILE A 24 6.33 2.39 -8.94
C ILE A 24 5.42 1.54 -8.07
N THR A 25 5.24 1.95 -6.83
CA THR A 25 4.39 1.26 -5.87
C THR A 25 3.06 1.99 -5.70
N VAL A 26 1.97 1.24 -5.75
CA VAL A 26 0.65 1.73 -5.37
C VAL A 26 0.29 1.10 -4.02
N ASP A 27 0.30 1.90 -2.96
CA ASP A 27 -0.05 1.46 -1.61
C ASP A 27 -1.52 1.74 -1.34
N VAL A 28 -2.33 0.70 -1.39
CA VAL A 28 -3.79 0.75 -1.14
C VAL A 28 -4.17 0.39 0.30
N ASN A 29 -3.19 0.30 1.21
CA ASN A 29 -3.44 -0.08 2.58
C ASN A 29 -4.05 1.10 3.38
N PRO A 30 -5.33 1.03 3.79
CA PRO A 30 -6.01 2.15 4.44
C PRO A 30 -5.57 2.36 5.90
N THR A 31 -4.82 1.44 6.50
CA THR A 31 -4.69 1.33 7.96
C THR A 31 -3.40 1.90 8.54
N ARG A 32 -2.65 2.71 7.83
CA ARG A 32 -1.51 3.40 8.42
C ARG A 32 -1.97 4.53 9.35
N GLY A 33 -2.42 4.18 10.55
CA GLY A 33 -2.73 5.15 11.61
C GLY A 33 -4.08 5.01 12.30
N ALA A 34 -4.94 4.10 11.88
CA ALA A 34 -6.21 3.85 12.56
C ALA A 34 -6.00 2.87 13.73
N GLY A 35 -5.63 3.39 14.88
CA GLY A 35 -5.73 2.65 16.13
C GLY A 35 -7.18 2.31 16.41
N THR A 36 -7.61 1.10 16.13
CA THR A 36 -8.93 0.61 16.53
C THR A 36 -8.91 0.36 18.04
N LYS A 37 -9.76 1.08 18.76
CA LYS A 37 -10.05 0.82 20.17
C LYS A 37 -10.93 -0.44 20.31
N GLU A 38 -10.46 -1.58 19.88
CA GLU A 38 -11.10 -2.84 20.18
C GLU A 38 -10.32 -3.53 21.30
N THR A 39 -11.01 -3.91 22.37
CA THR A 39 -10.44 -4.62 23.51
C THR A 39 -10.75 -6.11 23.39
N GLY A 40 -9.70 -6.95 23.44
CA GLY A 40 -9.83 -8.40 23.42
C GLY A 40 -8.67 -9.12 22.73
N LEU A 41 -8.63 -10.44 22.85
CA LEU A 41 -7.57 -11.26 22.26
C LEU A 41 -7.52 -11.12 20.73
N ILE A 42 -8.67 -11.03 20.08
CA ILE A 42 -8.79 -10.87 18.62
C ILE A 42 -8.18 -9.54 18.16
N SER A 43 -8.38 -8.46 18.93
CA SER A 43 -7.80 -7.16 18.60
C SER A 43 -6.27 -7.15 18.77
N VAL A 44 -5.75 -7.87 19.76
CA VAL A 44 -4.30 -8.03 19.93
C VAL A 44 -3.68 -8.81 18.78
N LEU A 45 -4.32 -9.90 18.35
CA LEU A 45 -3.87 -10.67 17.19
C LEU A 45 -3.90 -9.82 15.91
N LYS A 46 -4.99 -9.10 15.68
CA LYS A 46 -5.11 -8.19 14.53
C LYS A 46 -4.02 -7.11 14.55
N ALA A 47 -3.82 -6.45 15.69
CA ALA A 47 -2.76 -5.45 15.84
C ALA A 47 -1.37 -6.04 15.59
N SER A 48 -1.12 -7.28 16.03
CA SER A 48 0.15 -7.97 15.77
C SER A 48 0.36 -8.22 14.28
N PHE A 49 -0.67 -8.66 13.55
CA PHE A 49 -0.61 -8.83 12.09
C PHE A 49 -0.42 -7.50 11.37
N ASP A 50 -1.08 -6.44 11.83
CA ASP A 50 -0.93 -5.09 11.25
C ASP A 50 0.50 -4.55 11.43
N ILE A 51 1.11 -4.80 12.61
CA ILE A 51 2.51 -4.42 12.89
C ILE A 51 3.47 -5.23 12.02
N MET A 52 3.27 -6.53 11.89
CA MET A 52 4.10 -7.40 11.04
C MET A 52 3.99 -6.99 9.57
N GLY A 53 2.79 -6.74 9.08
CA GLY A 53 2.54 -6.25 7.72
C GLY A 53 3.13 -4.86 7.48
N ALA A 54 3.09 -3.97 8.46
CA ALA A 54 3.71 -2.65 8.37
C ALA A 54 5.23 -2.75 8.23
N ASN A 55 5.89 -3.63 9.00
CA ASN A 55 7.33 -3.87 8.89
C ASN A 55 7.72 -4.46 7.53
N ALA A 56 6.96 -5.43 7.03
CA ALA A 56 7.18 -5.98 5.69
C ALA A 56 6.99 -4.92 4.59
N SER A 57 6.03 -4.00 4.77
CA SER A 57 5.77 -2.92 3.83
C SER A 57 6.89 -1.87 3.79
N VAL A 58 7.59 -1.62 4.90
CA VAL A 58 8.70 -0.64 4.95
C VAL A 58 9.80 -1.02 3.96
N GLN A 59 10.18 -2.28 3.88
CA GLN A 59 11.20 -2.74 2.91
C GLN A 59 10.77 -2.51 1.46
N GLY A 60 9.50 -2.76 1.17
CA GLY A 60 8.93 -2.48 -0.16
C GLY A 60 8.98 -0.99 -0.49
N LEU A 61 8.62 -0.13 0.45
CA LEU A 61 8.64 1.32 0.23
C LEU A 61 10.04 1.87 0.00
N ILE A 62 11.05 1.36 0.72
CA ILE A 62 12.47 1.76 0.54
C ILE A 62 12.96 1.39 -0.87
N ASN A 63 12.51 0.27 -1.42
CA ASN A 63 12.88 -0.20 -2.75
C ASN A 63 12.07 0.43 -3.89
N SER A 64 11.12 1.31 -3.59
CA SER A 64 10.28 2.01 -4.56
C SER A 64 10.87 3.36 -4.94
N ASP A 65 10.87 3.70 -6.22
CA ASP A 65 11.28 5.03 -6.69
C ASP A 65 10.16 6.05 -6.53
N ILE A 66 8.92 5.61 -6.79
CA ILE A 66 7.73 6.44 -6.65
C ILE A 66 6.66 5.66 -5.91
N ILE A 67 6.01 6.34 -4.97
CA ILE A 67 4.92 5.78 -4.19
C ILE A 67 3.64 6.58 -4.47
N VAL A 68 2.61 5.87 -4.91
CA VAL A 68 1.25 6.38 -5.05
C VAL A 68 0.42 5.82 -3.90
N ALA A 69 0.02 6.68 -2.97
CA ALA A 69 -0.74 6.28 -1.79
C ALA A 69 -2.03 7.10 -1.70
N PRO A 70 -3.15 6.62 -2.27
CA PRO A 70 -4.44 7.28 -2.09
C PRO A 70 -4.89 7.18 -0.63
N ASP A 71 -5.53 8.24 -0.14
CA ASP A 71 -6.13 8.21 1.20
C ASP A 71 -7.44 7.42 1.17
N LEU A 72 -7.37 6.18 1.62
CA LEU A 72 -8.50 5.25 1.71
C LEU A 72 -8.97 5.04 3.15
N SER A 73 -8.59 5.90 4.08
CA SER A 73 -8.91 5.76 5.52
C SER A 73 -10.41 5.75 5.83
N ALA A 74 -11.22 6.37 4.97
CA ALA A 74 -12.67 6.38 5.10
C ALA A 74 -13.37 5.10 4.61
N PHE A 75 -12.64 4.17 3.98
CA PHE A 75 -13.19 2.97 3.36
C PHE A 75 -12.68 1.71 4.05
N LYS A 76 -13.52 0.65 4.03
CA LYS A 76 -13.12 -0.70 4.41
C LYS A 76 -12.91 -1.54 3.16
N ALA A 77 -12.04 -2.54 3.23
CA ALA A 77 -11.76 -3.45 2.12
C ALA A 77 -13.02 -4.20 1.61
N THR A 78 -14.06 -4.27 2.42
CA THR A 78 -15.34 -4.93 2.12
C THR A 78 -16.43 -3.98 1.62
N ASP A 79 -16.17 -2.67 1.54
CA ASP A 79 -17.18 -1.67 1.13
C ASP A 79 -17.42 -1.76 -0.38
N LYS A 80 -18.57 -2.31 -0.76
CA LYS A 80 -18.97 -2.42 -2.17
C LYS A 80 -19.53 -1.13 -2.75
N GLU A 81 -20.13 -0.29 -1.92
CA GLU A 81 -20.77 0.97 -2.36
C GLU A 81 -19.77 2.11 -2.61
N GLY A 82 -18.55 1.98 -2.11
CA GLY A 82 -17.48 2.98 -2.23
C GLY A 82 -16.56 2.85 -3.45
N TYR A 83 -16.82 1.94 -4.37
CA TYR A 83 -15.91 1.64 -5.49
C TYR A 83 -15.59 2.85 -6.35
N ASP A 84 -16.59 3.62 -6.76
CA ASP A 84 -16.38 4.80 -7.61
C ASP A 84 -15.55 5.86 -6.89
N SER A 85 -15.77 6.05 -5.61
CA SER A 85 -15.01 6.98 -4.78
C SER A 85 -13.57 6.52 -4.60
N MET A 86 -13.34 5.24 -4.32
CA MET A 86 -12.00 4.65 -4.19
C MET A 86 -11.24 4.72 -5.53
N TYR A 87 -11.91 4.41 -6.63
CA TYR A 87 -11.33 4.53 -7.97
C TYR A 87 -10.86 5.97 -8.24
N ARG A 88 -11.73 6.95 -7.95
CA ARG A 88 -11.42 8.36 -8.16
C ARG A 88 -10.25 8.83 -7.31
N LEU A 89 -10.19 8.42 -6.05
CA LEU A 89 -9.06 8.73 -5.15
C LEU A 89 -7.75 8.14 -5.67
N GLY A 90 -7.76 6.90 -6.15
CA GLY A 90 -6.60 6.26 -6.77
C GLY A 90 -6.15 6.99 -8.04
N TYR A 91 -7.09 7.33 -8.91
CA TYR A 91 -6.83 8.08 -10.14
C TYR A 91 -6.19 9.44 -9.85
N GLU A 92 -6.75 10.21 -8.93
CA GLU A 92 -6.23 11.53 -8.57
C GLU A 92 -4.86 11.44 -7.89
N ALA A 93 -4.64 10.43 -7.06
CA ALA A 93 -3.33 10.20 -6.43
C ALA A 93 -2.26 9.89 -7.48
N ALA A 94 -2.56 9.02 -8.45
CA ALA A 94 -1.65 8.69 -9.54
C ALA A 94 -1.40 9.90 -10.45
N LYS A 95 -2.45 10.65 -10.78
CA LYS A 95 -2.36 11.85 -11.62
C LYS A 95 -1.42 12.91 -11.03
N ARG A 96 -1.46 13.10 -9.72
CA ARG A 96 -0.52 14.01 -9.03
C ARG A 96 0.94 13.59 -9.19
N LYS A 97 1.21 12.29 -9.35
CA LYS A 97 2.55 11.73 -9.52
C LYS A 97 3.02 11.62 -10.97
N CYS A 98 2.14 11.91 -11.96
CA CYS A 98 2.49 11.76 -13.39
C CYS A 98 3.76 12.50 -13.80
N LYS A 99 3.96 13.71 -13.32
CA LYS A 99 5.17 14.50 -13.66
C LYS A 99 6.44 13.83 -13.13
N GLU A 100 6.42 13.35 -11.88
CA GLU A 100 7.54 12.65 -11.27
C GLU A 100 7.84 11.35 -12.03
N ILE A 101 6.79 10.61 -12.42
CA ILE A 101 6.91 9.36 -13.18
C ILE A 101 7.55 9.62 -14.54
N ILE A 102 7.07 10.64 -15.27
CA ILE A 102 7.63 11.02 -16.57
C ILE A 102 9.10 11.41 -16.43
N GLN A 103 9.44 12.21 -15.44
CA GLN A 103 10.83 12.62 -15.19
C GLN A 103 11.73 11.43 -14.85
N LEU A 104 11.22 10.44 -14.15
CA LEU A 104 11.97 9.24 -13.82
C LEU A 104 12.29 8.41 -15.05
N ILE A 105 11.31 8.23 -15.96
CA ILE A 105 11.43 7.37 -17.14
C ILE A 105 12.29 8.02 -18.22
N TYR A 106 12.15 9.32 -18.44
CA TYR A 106 12.81 10.05 -19.52
C TYR A 106 14.08 10.81 -19.10
N LYS A 107 14.57 10.48 -17.93
CA LYS A 107 15.81 11.00 -17.42
C LYS A 107 17.03 10.26 -18.04
#